data_9b0c5a8134495d16cd76f8eb9d5c5c19
#
_entry.id   9b0c5a8134495d16cd76f8eb9d5c5c19
#
_cell.length_a   1.000
_cell.length_b   1.000
_cell.length_c   1.000
_cell.angle_alpha   90.00
_cell.angle_beta   90.00
_cell.angle_gamma   90.00
#
_symmetry.space_group_name_H-M   'P 1'
#
loop_
_entity.id
_entity.type
_entity.pdbx_description
1 polymer ?
#
loop_
_entity_poly.entity_id
_entity_poly.type
_entity_poly.pdbx_seq_one_letter_code
_entity_poly.pdbx_strand_id
1 'polypeptide(L)'
;MRLLMGLFVGLLAADMSGNWTLRFDPDLSGHQTSRECKIQQEGEKLTFSCDPDAKFTGEVKNNRVTFQVTTGKNNDIVVHYTGAVNQERSFLKGAWQYTDPGDKKEKTGRFSLEKH
;
A
#
# COMPACT_ATOMS: atom_id res chain seq x y z
N MET A 1 -5.71 21.26 29.08
CA MET A 1 -5.95 20.73 28.54
C MET A 1 -5.85 20.50 27.73
N ARG A 2 -5.62 20.52 28.09
CA ARG A 2 -5.75 19.87 27.37
C ARG A 2 -5.37 19.35 26.59
N LEU A 3 -5.05 19.15 26.88
CA LEU A 3 -4.90 18.33 26.21
C LEU A 3 -4.73 17.75 25.73
N LEU A 4 -4.55 17.59 26.12
CA LEU A 4 -4.65 16.67 25.59
C LEU A 4 -4.78 16.18 25.03
N MET A 5 -4.74 16.31 25.41
CA MET A 5 -5.08 15.44 24.88
C MET A 5 -5.02 15.03 23.95
N GLY A 6 -4.91 15.09 24.07
CA GLY A 6 -5.02 14.22 23.33
C GLY A 6 -4.39 14.12 22.68
N LEU A 7 -3.95 14.05 23.13
CA LEU A 7 -3.53 13.42 22.59
C LEU A 7 -3.27 12.92 22.22
N PHE A 8 -3.30 12.67 22.69
CA PHE A 8 -3.27 11.63 22.38
C PHE A 8 -3.72 10.99 21.86
N VAL A 9 -4.11 11.22 22.52
CA VAL A 9 -4.73 10.22 22.15
C VAL A 9 -4.56 9.61 20.85
N GLY A 10 -4.69 10.10 19.86
CA GLY A 10 -4.29 9.55 18.62
C GLY A 10 -2.91 9.04 18.62
N LEU A 11 -2.18 9.49 19.53
CA LEU A 11 -0.82 9.03 19.68
C LEU A 11 -0.73 7.58 20.02
N LEU A 12 -1.77 7.07 20.65
CA LEU A 12 -1.77 5.70 21.10
C LEU A 12 -2.32 4.75 20.07
N ALA A 13 -2.94 5.29 19.04
CA ALA A 13 -3.44 4.43 17.98
C ALA A 13 -2.27 3.96 17.13
N ALA A 14 -2.25 2.68 16.82
CA ALA A 14 -1.27 2.16 15.90
C ALA A 14 -1.45 2.83 14.55
N ASP A 15 -0.35 3.11 13.87
CA ASP A 15 -0.41 3.59 12.51
C ASP A 15 0.40 2.67 11.61
N MET A 16 0.48 3.02 10.34
CA MET A 16 1.13 2.15 9.37
C MET A 16 2.62 2.43 9.21
N SER A 17 3.16 3.39 9.96
CA SER A 17 4.57 3.70 9.82
C SER A 17 5.43 2.52 10.25
N GLY A 18 6.44 2.20 9.48
CA GLY A 18 7.36 1.11 9.80
C GLY A 18 7.83 0.37 8.56
N ASN A 19 8.44 -0.78 8.81
CA ASN A 19 8.96 -1.62 7.74
C ASN A 19 8.01 -2.76 7.45
N TRP A 20 7.75 -2.99 6.18
CA TRP A 20 6.76 -3.95 5.72
C TRP A 20 7.32 -4.80 4.59
N THR A 21 6.78 -6.00 4.43
CA THR A 21 7.06 -6.83 3.26
C THR A 21 5.81 -6.84 2.39
N LEU A 22 5.97 -6.43 1.15
CA LEU A 22 4.90 -6.42 0.16
C LEU A 22 5.03 -7.66 -0.71
N ARG A 23 3.94 -8.40 -0.85
CA ARG A 23 3.90 -9.61 -1.68
C ARG A 23 2.79 -9.50 -2.70
N PHE A 24 3.10 -9.93 -3.92
CA PHE A 24 2.14 -9.98 -5.01
C PHE A 24 1.85 -11.45 -5.33
N ASP A 25 0.57 -11.77 -5.56
CA ASP A 25 0.18 -13.14 -5.86
C ASP A 25 -1.01 -13.13 -6.80
N PRO A 26 -0.84 -13.47 -8.06
CA PRO A 26 0.42 -13.56 -8.79
C PRO A 26 0.88 -12.17 -9.23
N ASP A 27 2.13 -12.07 -9.62
CA ASP A 27 2.60 -10.84 -10.24
C ASP A 27 2.30 -10.89 -11.75
N LEU A 28 2.79 -9.89 -12.47
CA LEU A 28 2.52 -9.78 -13.90
C LEU A 28 3.12 -10.90 -14.72
N SER A 29 4.12 -11.59 -14.17
CA SER A 29 4.77 -12.71 -14.87
C SER A 29 4.23 -14.05 -14.40
N GLY A 30 3.31 -14.06 -13.44
CA GLY A 30 2.78 -15.28 -12.89
C GLY A 30 3.60 -15.87 -11.75
N HIS A 31 4.62 -15.17 -11.32
CA HIS A 31 5.46 -15.60 -10.20
C HIS A 31 5.12 -14.80 -8.96
N GLN A 32 5.34 -15.40 -7.81
CA GLN A 32 5.18 -14.68 -6.56
C GLN A 32 6.44 -13.85 -6.31
N THR A 33 6.28 -12.58 -6.04
CA THR A 33 7.39 -11.69 -5.74
C THR A 33 7.15 -10.97 -4.43
N SER A 34 8.24 -10.55 -3.80
CA SER A 34 8.14 -9.77 -2.58
C SER A 34 9.13 -8.61 -2.63
N ARG A 35 8.80 -7.55 -1.92
CA ARG A 35 9.65 -6.37 -1.81
C ARG A 35 9.57 -5.85 -0.39
N GLU A 36 10.69 -5.33 0.10
CA GLU A 36 10.71 -4.66 1.38
C GLU A 36 10.34 -3.21 1.17
N CYS A 37 9.44 -2.71 2.00
CA CYS A 37 8.93 -1.35 1.90
C CYS A 37 9.00 -0.66 3.24
N LYS A 38 9.21 0.64 3.20
CA LYS A 38 9.08 1.47 4.37
C LYS A 38 7.85 2.36 4.15
N ILE A 39 6.95 2.36 5.11
CA ILE A 39 5.75 3.17 5.04
C ILE A 39 5.82 4.26 6.09
N GLN A 40 5.44 5.48 5.71
CA GLN A 40 5.31 6.59 6.62
C GLN A 40 3.88 7.10 6.52
N GLN A 41 3.26 7.30 7.65
CA GLN A 41 1.89 7.81 7.71
C GLN A 41 1.87 9.20 8.33
N GLU A 42 1.12 10.09 7.69
CA GLU A 42 0.93 11.44 8.18
C GLU A 42 -0.53 11.78 8.00
N GLY A 43 -1.29 11.72 9.08
CA GLY A 43 -2.73 11.82 8.98
C GLY A 43 -3.28 10.63 8.22
N GLU A 44 -4.00 10.90 7.15
CA GLU A 44 -4.52 9.84 6.29
C GLU A 44 -3.61 9.54 5.10
N LYS A 45 -2.52 10.27 4.96
CA LYS A 45 -1.61 10.10 3.83
C LYS A 45 -0.54 9.08 4.12
N LEU A 46 -0.24 8.25 3.14
CA LEU A 46 0.81 7.25 3.23
C LEU A 46 1.86 7.50 2.17
N THR A 47 3.11 7.34 2.54
CA THR A 47 4.23 7.37 1.60
C THR A 47 4.94 6.04 1.68
N PHE A 48 5.17 5.43 0.52
CA PHE A 48 5.81 4.13 0.43
C PHE A 48 7.16 4.28 -0.25
N SER A 49 8.18 3.65 0.32
CA SER A 49 9.49 3.54 -0.31
C SER A 49 9.84 2.08 -0.32
N CYS A 50 9.89 1.48 -1.50
CA CYS A 50 10.09 0.04 -1.65
C CYS A 50 11.35 -0.24 -2.45
N ASP A 51 12.04 -1.32 -2.06
CA ASP A 51 13.24 -1.74 -2.79
C ASP A 51 12.88 -2.18 -4.20
N PRO A 52 13.73 -2.01 -5.17
CA PRO A 52 15.03 -1.32 -5.06
C PRO A 52 14.93 0.21 -5.13
N ASP A 53 13.86 0.75 -5.72
CA ASP A 53 13.82 2.19 -5.96
C ASP A 53 12.43 2.67 -6.31
N ALA A 54 11.40 2.06 -5.73
CA ALA A 54 10.02 2.44 -6.01
C ALA A 54 9.49 3.34 -4.91
N LYS A 55 8.86 4.46 -5.29
CA LYS A 55 8.22 5.37 -4.35
C LYS A 55 6.82 5.67 -4.83
N PHE A 56 5.86 5.60 -3.92
CA PHE A 56 4.48 5.93 -4.28
C PHE A 56 3.74 6.39 -3.03
N THR A 57 2.54 6.92 -3.26
CA THR A 57 1.74 7.48 -2.19
C THR A 57 0.38 6.83 -2.18
N GLY A 58 -0.28 6.93 -1.03
CA GLY A 58 -1.60 6.37 -0.87
C GLY A 58 -2.32 7.04 0.28
N GLU A 59 -3.43 6.43 0.67
CA GLU A 59 -4.27 6.93 1.76
C GLU A 59 -4.80 5.78 2.58
N VAL A 60 -5.02 6.06 3.87
CA VAL A 60 -5.74 5.15 4.74
C VAL A 60 -6.91 5.90 5.34
N LYS A 61 -8.11 5.32 5.21
CA LYS A 61 -9.34 5.86 5.81
C LYS A 61 -10.01 4.74 6.55
N ASN A 62 -10.10 4.89 7.87
CA ASN A 62 -10.55 3.80 8.71
C ASN A 62 -9.64 2.59 8.48
N ASN A 63 -10.19 1.49 8.00
CA ASN A 63 -9.39 0.30 7.73
C ASN A 63 -9.10 0.10 6.24
N ARG A 64 -9.48 1.05 5.41
CA ARG A 64 -9.31 0.92 3.98
C ARG A 64 -8.07 1.66 3.52
N VAL A 65 -7.23 0.96 2.78
CA VAL A 65 -6.00 1.51 2.24
C VAL A 65 -6.06 1.47 0.73
N THR A 66 -5.74 2.61 0.10
CA THR A 66 -5.65 2.68 -1.36
C THR A 66 -4.34 3.32 -1.73
N PHE A 67 -3.73 2.82 -2.79
CA PHE A 67 -2.54 3.46 -3.35
C PHE A 67 -2.42 3.08 -4.81
N GLN A 68 -1.58 3.81 -5.53
CA GLN A 68 -1.39 3.53 -6.93
C GLN A 68 0.07 3.70 -7.32
N VAL A 69 0.48 2.95 -8.32
CA VAL A 69 1.84 2.97 -8.82
C VAL A 69 1.77 3.10 -10.33
N THR A 70 2.57 4.02 -10.87
CA THR A 70 2.68 4.18 -12.31
C THR A 70 3.90 3.41 -12.78
N THR A 71 3.72 2.62 -13.83
CA THR A 71 4.78 1.76 -14.34
C THR A 71 4.66 1.63 -15.86
N GLY A 72 5.50 0.80 -16.46
CA GLY A 72 5.54 0.64 -17.89
C GLY A 72 6.61 1.51 -18.52
N LYS A 73 6.97 1.20 -19.76
CA LYS A 73 8.05 1.89 -20.47
C LYS A 73 7.81 3.39 -20.57
N ASN A 74 6.55 3.78 -20.78
CA ASN A 74 6.21 5.18 -20.99
C ASN A 74 5.36 5.70 -19.84
N ASN A 75 5.40 5.05 -18.67
CA ASN A 75 4.56 5.39 -17.54
C ASN A 75 3.08 5.41 -17.92
N ASP A 76 2.69 4.45 -18.76
CA ASP A 76 1.36 4.38 -19.31
C ASP A 76 0.47 3.36 -18.61
N ILE A 77 0.99 2.72 -17.57
CA ILE A 77 0.23 1.76 -16.78
C ILE A 77 0.09 2.30 -15.36
N VAL A 78 -1.15 2.43 -14.91
CA VAL A 78 -1.43 2.83 -13.53
C VAL A 78 -2.05 1.65 -12.83
N VAL A 79 -1.36 1.12 -11.84
CA VAL A 79 -1.85 -0.02 -11.07
C VAL A 79 -2.50 0.50 -9.80
N HIS A 80 -3.74 0.15 -9.59
CA HIS A 80 -4.50 0.58 -8.41
C HIS A 80 -4.55 -0.55 -7.41
N TYR A 81 -4.24 -0.23 -6.16
CA TYR A 81 -4.25 -1.17 -5.05
C TYR A 81 -5.31 -0.75 -4.05
N THR A 82 -6.12 -1.68 -3.61
CA THR A 82 -7.13 -1.43 -2.58
C THR A 82 -7.14 -2.60 -1.62
N GLY A 83 -7.08 -2.31 -0.33
CA GLY A 83 -7.07 -3.38 0.65
C GLY A 83 -7.61 -2.93 1.99
N ALA A 84 -7.64 -3.87 2.92
CA ALA A 84 -8.08 -3.63 4.28
C ALA A 84 -6.95 -3.97 5.25
N VAL A 85 -6.70 -3.05 6.18
CA VAL A 85 -5.68 -3.24 7.20
C VAL A 85 -6.35 -3.63 8.51
N ASN A 86 -5.68 -4.50 9.28
CA ASN A 86 -6.21 -4.93 10.57
C ASN A 86 -6.10 -3.82 11.61
N GLN A 87 -6.72 -4.04 12.77
CA GLN A 87 -6.73 -3.03 13.82
C GLN A 87 -5.34 -2.70 14.34
N GLU A 88 -4.49 -3.69 14.41
CA GLU A 88 -3.12 -3.51 14.89
C GLU A 88 -2.23 -2.77 13.89
N ARG A 89 -2.73 -2.55 12.67
CA ARG A 89 -1.96 -1.91 11.61
C ARG A 89 -0.68 -2.69 11.30
N SER A 90 -0.79 -4.01 11.30
CA SER A 90 0.35 -4.89 11.07
C SER A 90 0.19 -5.80 9.86
N PHE A 91 -1.01 -5.86 9.29
CA PHE A 91 -1.27 -6.71 8.15
C PHE A 91 -2.34 -6.07 7.26
N LEU A 92 -2.05 -6.03 5.97
CA LEU A 92 -2.94 -5.46 4.97
C LEU A 92 -3.04 -6.47 3.83
N LYS A 93 -4.24 -6.73 3.34
CA LYS A 93 -4.39 -7.54 2.14
C LYS A 93 -5.47 -6.95 1.25
N GLY A 94 -5.35 -7.20 -0.04
CA GLY A 94 -6.30 -6.67 -0.98
C GLY A 94 -6.01 -7.12 -2.40
N ALA A 95 -6.43 -6.28 -3.34
CA ALA A 95 -6.32 -6.60 -4.75
C ALA A 95 -5.70 -5.43 -5.51
N TRP A 96 -5.03 -5.76 -6.62
CA TRP A 96 -4.54 -4.75 -7.54
C TRP A 96 -5.23 -4.94 -8.88
N GLN A 97 -5.31 -3.85 -9.63
CA GLN A 97 -5.88 -3.88 -10.97
C GLN A 97 -5.27 -2.80 -11.86
N TYR A 98 -5.18 -3.09 -13.13
CA TYR A 98 -4.79 -2.10 -14.13
C TYR A 98 -5.38 -2.51 -15.47
N THR A 99 -5.45 -1.55 -16.40
CA THR A 99 -5.86 -1.83 -17.78
C THR A 99 -4.63 -1.91 -18.64
N ASP A 100 -4.45 -3.04 -19.33
CA ASP A 100 -3.30 -3.24 -20.20
C ASP A 100 -3.47 -2.33 -21.43
N PRO A 101 -2.51 -1.46 -21.74
CA PRO A 101 -2.65 -0.57 -22.90
C PRO A 101 -2.59 -1.31 -24.25
N GLY A 102 -2.04 -2.50 -24.26
CA GLY A 102 -1.93 -3.28 -25.49
C GLY A 102 -3.26 -3.91 -25.90
N ASP A 103 -3.79 -4.79 -25.04
CA ASP A 103 -5.01 -5.51 -25.36
C ASP A 103 -6.28 -4.86 -24.81
N LYS A 104 -6.15 -3.75 -24.05
CA LYS A 104 -7.23 -3.00 -23.46
C LYS A 104 -8.04 -3.81 -22.45
N LYS A 105 -7.48 -4.87 -21.93
CA LYS A 105 -8.16 -5.72 -20.95
C LYS A 105 -7.71 -5.39 -19.54
N GLU A 106 -8.61 -5.56 -18.61
CA GLU A 106 -8.33 -5.36 -17.21
C GLU A 106 -7.62 -6.58 -16.64
N LYS A 107 -6.53 -6.33 -15.92
CA LYS A 107 -5.77 -7.37 -15.23
C LYS A 107 -5.90 -7.16 -13.75
N THR A 108 -6.03 -8.23 -12.99
CA THR A 108 -6.17 -8.15 -11.54
C THR A 108 -5.34 -9.23 -10.87
N GLY A 109 -5.03 -8.99 -9.60
CA GLY A 109 -4.36 -9.96 -8.76
C GLY A 109 -4.51 -9.57 -7.31
N ARG A 110 -3.78 -10.23 -6.44
CA ARG A 110 -3.86 -9.98 -4.99
C ARG A 110 -2.52 -9.51 -4.48
N PHE A 111 -2.56 -8.84 -3.35
CA PHE A 111 -1.35 -8.43 -2.66
C PHE A 111 -1.55 -8.50 -1.16
N SER A 112 -0.45 -8.53 -0.44
CA SER A 112 -0.48 -8.39 1.01
C SER A 112 0.72 -7.60 1.46
N LEU A 113 0.58 -6.95 2.60
CA LEU A 113 1.66 -6.24 3.27
C LEU A 113 1.70 -6.70 4.71
N GLU A 114 2.85 -7.09 5.15
CA GLU A 114 3.04 -7.57 6.51
C GLU A 114 4.12 -6.75 7.19
N LYS A 115 3.79 -6.19 8.36
CA LYS A 115 4.70 -5.32 9.09
C LYS A 115 5.66 -6.16 9.93
N HIS A 116 6.90 -5.73 9.98
CA HIS A 116 7.93 -6.36 10.80
C HIS A 116 7.94 -5.85 12.21
#